data_230a57d035b9a4291e74363544e193da
#
_entry.id   230a57d035b9a4291e74363544e193da
#
_cell.length_a   1.000
_cell.length_b   1.000
_cell.length_c   1.000
_cell.angle_alpha   90.00
_cell.angle_beta   90.00
_cell.angle_gamma   90.00
#
_symmetry.space_group_name_H-M   'P 1'
#
loop_
_entity.id
_entity.type
_entity.pdbx_description
1 polymer ?
#
loop_
_entity_poly.entity_id
_entity_poly.type
_entity_poly.pdbx_seq_one_letter_code
_entity_poly.pdbx_strand_id
1 'polypeptide(L)'
;MNSKERVIAALNHHQPDQVPIDFGGHRSSGIAAIAYAKLKKALGITTGDIYVYDMVQQLAIVEPEILDVVGADVVELGRAFLLEESHWKDWVLPDGTPCKIPFYVNIEKRGKDWFLRSDDGIDLAVMREGCLYFEQVYWPWVDVDPEKQDFSDIEEVFGHSMWSSLAVPGGHIPLTDDGCRKLAEGAKKLRESTDRAILGVFGGNLFEVPQFLYRMENYLTYMGLYPEACKRLSQALCDFYMPGLEKWLAAVGPYIDVILFGDDLGGQNGPLMSPDMYREYYKPWHSKLWKRAKELAPEVNIHLHCCGGIEPLISDLIDAGLESSNPVQITCVGMDPQHLKQTYGDRFTFWGGGCDTRYVLPNGTKEEIKKNVHDLVSIFSPGGGYVFQQVHNILADVPPENIMAMFEAVRE
;
A
#
# COMPACT_ATOMS: atom_id res chain seq x y z
N MET A 1 21.82 10.54 -11.81
CA MET A 1 20.34 10.67 -11.89
C MET A 1 19.82 11.31 -10.61
N ASN A 2 18.77 12.14 -10.68
CA ASN A 2 18.02 12.49 -9.48
C ASN A 2 17.10 11.33 -9.08
N SER A 3 16.40 11.44 -7.93
CA SER A 3 15.59 10.34 -7.40
C SER A 3 14.47 9.92 -8.36
N LYS A 4 13.72 10.86 -8.92
CA LYS A 4 12.67 10.57 -9.92
C LYS A 4 13.24 9.88 -11.16
N GLU A 5 14.30 10.43 -11.74
CA GLU A 5 14.96 9.84 -12.92
C GLU A 5 15.40 8.40 -12.68
N ARG A 6 15.89 8.11 -11.47
CA ARG A 6 16.34 6.77 -11.05
C ARG A 6 15.17 5.78 -10.99
N VAL A 7 14.06 6.18 -10.37
CA VAL A 7 12.84 5.35 -10.30
C VAL A 7 12.28 5.11 -11.71
N ILE A 8 12.16 6.16 -12.52
CA ILE A 8 11.64 6.05 -13.90
C ILE A 8 12.55 5.16 -14.77
N ALA A 9 13.88 5.27 -14.63
CA ALA A 9 14.80 4.37 -15.34
C ALA A 9 14.55 2.90 -14.95
N ALA A 10 14.43 2.61 -13.65
CA ALA A 10 14.14 1.27 -13.17
C ALA A 10 12.78 0.74 -13.70
N LEU A 11 11.73 1.55 -13.66
CA LEU A 11 10.39 1.20 -14.17
C LEU A 11 10.38 0.92 -15.69
N ASN A 12 11.25 1.58 -16.43
CA ASN A 12 11.43 1.37 -17.88
C ASN A 12 12.47 0.30 -18.24
N HIS A 13 12.85 -0.54 -17.30
CA HIS A 13 13.84 -1.61 -17.49
C HIS A 13 15.20 -1.10 -18.03
N HIS A 14 15.60 0.10 -17.59
CA HIS A 14 16.91 0.66 -17.82
C HIS A 14 17.70 0.62 -16.51
N GLN A 15 18.98 0.20 -16.58
CA GLN A 15 19.84 0.16 -15.42
C GLN A 15 20.05 1.57 -14.86
N PRO A 16 19.56 1.89 -13.64
CA PRO A 16 19.84 3.18 -13.01
C PRO A 16 21.28 3.25 -12.47
N ASP A 17 21.72 4.46 -12.10
CA ASP A 17 23.04 4.70 -11.51
C ASP A 17 23.22 3.99 -10.15
N GLN A 18 22.15 3.79 -9.42
CA GLN A 18 22.06 2.98 -8.20
C GLN A 18 20.62 2.45 -8.05
N VAL A 19 20.43 1.44 -7.22
CA VAL A 19 19.11 0.88 -6.95
C VAL A 19 18.21 1.94 -6.29
N PRO A 20 17.04 2.27 -6.87
CA PRO A 20 16.10 3.19 -6.21
C PRO A 20 15.53 2.57 -4.94
N ILE A 21 15.35 3.40 -3.91
CA ILE A 21 14.82 2.98 -2.60
C ILE A 21 13.45 3.60 -2.36
N ASP A 22 12.48 2.76 -1.99
CA ASP A 22 11.22 3.18 -1.43
C ASP A 22 11.18 2.89 0.08
N PHE A 23 10.98 3.95 0.87
CA PHE A 23 10.76 3.88 2.31
C PHE A 23 9.62 4.83 2.70
N GLY A 24 8.45 4.28 2.89
CA GLY A 24 7.25 5.06 3.23
C GLY A 24 6.67 5.86 2.06
N GLY A 25 6.92 5.44 0.82
CA GLY A 25 6.25 5.95 -0.38
C GLY A 25 4.81 5.46 -0.52
N HIS A 26 4.44 4.43 0.23
CA HIS A 26 3.07 3.97 0.45
C HIS A 26 2.99 3.09 1.71
N ARG A 27 1.78 2.59 2.04
CA ARG A 27 1.56 1.82 3.27
C ARG A 27 2.51 0.64 3.43
N SER A 28 2.64 -0.22 2.43
CA SER A 28 3.40 -1.46 2.58
C SER A 28 4.93 -1.27 2.49
N SER A 29 5.42 -0.07 2.17
CA SER A 29 6.84 0.30 2.32
C SER A 29 7.13 1.07 3.61
N GLY A 30 6.12 1.17 4.48
CA GLY A 30 6.14 1.99 5.69
C GLY A 30 6.85 1.36 6.88
N ILE A 31 6.67 2.04 8.01
CA ILE A 31 7.25 1.64 9.30
C ILE A 31 6.22 1.88 10.41
N ALA A 32 6.09 0.90 11.32
CA ALA A 32 5.29 1.04 12.53
C ALA A 32 5.79 2.22 13.37
N ALA A 33 4.88 3.06 13.85
CA ALA A 33 5.20 4.29 14.58
C ALA A 33 6.09 4.06 15.81
N ILE A 34 5.94 2.92 16.48
CA ILE A 34 6.79 2.50 17.60
C ILE A 34 8.24 2.27 17.13
N ALA A 35 8.44 1.56 16.02
CA ALA A 35 9.78 1.36 15.45
C ALA A 35 10.36 2.68 14.93
N TYR A 36 9.52 3.53 14.34
CA TYR A 36 9.92 4.85 13.85
C TYR A 36 10.41 5.76 14.95
N ALA A 37 9.71 5.80 16.09
CA ALA A 37 10.16 6.57 17.28
C ALA A 37 11.52 6.09 17.79
N LYS A 38 11.74 4.76 17.80
CA LYS A 38 13.04 4.17 18.16
C LYS A 38 14.13 4.54 17.15
N LEU A 39 13.81 4.52 15.84
CA LEU A 39 14.73 4.89 14.77
C LEU A 39 15.15 6.36 14.88
N LYS A 40 14.20 7.29 15.07
CA LYS A 40 14.50 8.72 15.31
C LYS A 40 15.48 8.89 16.47
N LYS A 41 15.20 8.24 17.60
CA LYS A 41 16.05 8.29 18.78
C LYS A 41 17.46 7.77 18.51
N ALA A 42 17.58 6.65 17.77
CA ALA A 42 18.88 6.05 17.43
C ALA A 42 19.71 6.95 16.50
N LEU A 43 19.03 7.69 15.60
CA LEU A 43 19.66 8.68 14.72
C LEU A 43 19.94 10.03 15.40
N GLY A 44 19.56 10.20 16.66
CA GLY A 44 19.73 11.46 17.40
C GLY A 44 18.76 12.57 16.96
N ILE A 45 17.69 12.24 16.22
CA ILE A 45 16.67 13.18 15.75
C ILE A 45 15.64 13.36 16.87
N THR A 46 15.68 14.50 17.53
CA THR A 46 14.80 14.83 18.67
C THR A 46 13.70 15.83 18.33
N THR A 47 13.69 16.32 17.11
CA THR A 47 12.70 17.28 16.58
C THR A 47 11.53 16.59 15.92
N GLY A 48 10.41 17.29 15.81
CA GLY A 48 9.19 16.80 15.15
C GLY A 48 8.42 15.76 15.97
N ASP A 49 7.15 15.63 15.64
CA ASP A 49 6.23 14.67 16.25
C ASP A 49 6.23 13.33 15.46
N ILE A 50 5.67 12.30 16.06
CA ILE A 50 5.35 11.03 15.36
C ILE A 50 3.96 11.18 14.77
N TYR A 51 3.86 11.29 13.46
CA TYR A 51 2.58 11.40 12.75
C TYR A 51 2.16 10.03 12.24
N VAL A 52 1.06 9.49 12.79
CA VAL A 52 0.50 8.19 12.39
C VAL A 52 -0.61 8.45 11.39
N TYR A 53 -0.39 8.09 10.13
CA TYR A 53 -1.36 8.32 9.05
C TYR A 53 -2.25 7.10 8.77
N ASP A 54 -1.72 5.90 8.93
CA ASP A 54 -2.49 4.65 8.84
C ASP A 54 -2.78 4.14 10.25
N MET A 55 -4.04 4.27 10.66
CA MET A 55 -4.44 3.87 12.01
C MET A 55 -4.54 2.37 12.19
N VAL A 56 -4.87 1.63 11.13
CA VAL A 56 -5.06 0.18 11.23
C VAL A 56 -3.74 -0.51 11.56
N GLN A 57 -2.68 -0.15 10.85
CA GLN A 57 -1.34 -0.71 11.02
C GLN A 57 -0.42 0.18 11.88
N GLN A 58 -0.91 1.35 12.30
CA GLN A 58 -0.19 2.36 13.08
C GLN A 58 1.14 2.77 12.43
N LEU A 59 1.08 3.14 11.13
CA LEU A 59 2.25 3.52 10.36
C LEU A 59 2.54 5.02 10.50
N ALA A 60 3.84 5.34 10.66
CA ALA A 60 4.31 6.71 10.72
C ALA A 60 4.58 7.31 9.35
N ILE A 61 4.35 8.62 9.20
CA ILE A 61 4.93 9.38 8.10
C ILE A 61 6.44 9.50 8.33
N VAL A 62 7.23 9.02 7.36
CA VAL A 62 8.69 9.15 7.43
C VAL A 62 9.09 10.57 7.03
N GLU A 63 9.72 11.31 7.95
CA GLU A 63 10.10 12.71 7.76
C GLU A 63 11.20 12.88 6.68
N PRO A 64 11.27 14.02 5.98
CA PRO A 64 12.26 14.27 4.93
C PRO A 64 13.70 14.01 5.36
N GLU A 65 14.07 14.40 6.59
CA GLU A 65 15.41 14.19 7.14
C GLU A 65 15.80 12.70 7.17
N ILE A 66 14.86 11.83 7.54
CA ILE A 66 15.10 10.37 7.57
C ILE A 66 15.11 9.80 6.16
N LEU A 67 14.24 10.30 5.27
CA LEU A 67 14.29 9.92 3.85
C LEU A 67 15.66 10.26 3.24
N ASP A 68 16.26 11.40 3.61
CA ASP A 68 17.59 11.81 3.16
C ASP A 68 18.66 10.89 3.72
N VAL A 69 18.60 10.54 5.02
CA VAL A 69 19.56 9.64 5.67
C VAL A 69 19.60 8.26 4.99
N VAL A 70 18.44 7.70 4.62
CA VAL A 70 18.39 6.37 3.96
C VAL A 70 18.53 6.47 2.44
N GLY A 71 18.50 7.68 1.88
CA GLY A 71 18.56 7.90 0.44
C GLY A 71 17.30 7.42 -0.30
N ALA A 72 16.12 7.62 0.30
CA ALA A 72 14.85 7.21 -0.32
C ALA A 72 14.53 8.04 -1.57
N ASP A 73 14.03 7.38 -2.60
CA ASP A 73 13.76 7.96 -3.92
C ASP A 73 12.28 8.20 -4.20
N VAL A 74 11.38 7.76 -3.29
CA VAL A 74 9.93 7.80 -3.45
C VAL A 74 9.27 8.52 -2.29
N VAL A 75 8.17 9.23 -2.57
CA VAL A 75 7.27 9.81 -1.56
C VAL A 75 5.82 9.56 -1.94
N GLU A 76 4.96 9.47 -0.93
CA GLU A 76 3.51 9.36 -1.14
C GLU A 76 2.88 10.73 -1.41
N LEU A 77 1.94 10.79 -2.36
CA LEU A 77 1.13 11.97 -2.67
C LEU A 77 0.36 12.50 -1.46
N GLY A 78 -0.09 11.62 -0.57
CA GLY A 78 -0.85 11.96 0.63
C GLY A 78 -0.15 12.98 1.55
N ARG A 79 1.17 13.08 1.48
CA ARG A 79 1.96 14.11 2.19
C ARG A 79 1.55 15.55 1.86
N ALA A 80 0.93 15.76 0.69
CA ALA A 80 0.48 17.06 0.25
C ALA A 80 -0.74 17.61 1.03
N PHE A 81 -1.45 16.77 1.81
CA PHE A 81 -2.81 17.07 2.28
C PHE A 81 -2.98 17.16 3.80
N LEU A 82 -2.02 16.73 4.57
CA LEU A 82 -2.03 16.81 6.03
C LEU A 82 -0.83 17.65 6.52
N LEU A 83 -0.76 18.91 6.08
CA LEU A 83 0.39 19.79 6.30
C LEU A 83 0.26 20.68 7.55
N GLU A 84 -0.99 20.98 7.96
CA GLU A 84 -1.23 21.91 9.05
C GLU A 84 -1.38 21.19 10.39
N GLU A 85 -0.98 21.82 11.49
CA GLU A 85 -1.11 21.24 12.82
C GLU A 85 -2.57 20.95 13.18
N SER A 86 -3.52 21.75 12.68
CA SER A 86 -4.95 21.55 12.84
C SER A 86 -5.48 20.27 12.19
N HIS A 87 -4.74 19.67 11.27
CA HIS A 87 -5.07 18.39 10.66
C HIS A 87 -4.79 17.18 11.55
N TRP A 88 -4.20 17.41 12.71
CA TRP A 88 -3.75 16.38 13.64
C TRP A 88 -4.30 16.61 15.05
N LYS A 89 -4.43 15.52 15.80
CA LYS A 89 -4.75 15.55 17.23
C LYS A 89 -3.83 14.59 18.00
N ASP A 90 -3.60 14.92 19.26
CA ASP A 90 -2.73 14.13 20.12
C ASP A 90 -3.31 12.75 20.42
N TRP A 91 -2.44 11.76 20.40
CA TRP A 91 -2.73 10.38 20.79
C TRP A 91 -1.49 9.74 21.42
N VAL A 92 -1.67 8.52 21.90
CA VAL A 92 -0.59 7.75 22.54
C VAL A 92 -0.60 6.34 22.02
N LEU A 93 0.53 5.88 21.47
CA LEU A 93 0.72 4.52 20.99
C LEU A 93 0.60 3.49 22.14
N PRO A 94 0.38 2.19 21.84
CA PRO A 94 0.24 1.16 22.86
C PRO A 94 1.41 1.03 23.85
N ASP A 95 2.62 1.40 23.43
CA ASP A 95 3.83 1.40 24.28
C ASP A 95 4.00 2.68 25.12
N GLY A 96 3.06 3.62 25.03
CA GLY A 96 3.11 4.91 25.73
C GLY A 96 3.82 6.03 24.98
N THR A 97 4.31 5.79 23.76
CA THR A 97 4.94 6.83 22.94
C THR A 97 3.91 7.88 22.51
N PRO A 98 4.12 9.18 22.78
CA PRO A 98 3.25 10.24 22.27
C PRO A 98 3.31 10.30 20.74
N CYS A 99 2.15 10.52 20.11
CA CYS A 99 2.04 10.67 18.67
C CYS A 99 0.87 11.57 18.29
N LYS A 100 0.75 11.87 17.03
CA LYS A 100 -0.38 12.60 16.45
C LYS A 100 -1.09 11.71 15.42
N ILE A 101 -2.43 11.77 15.39
CA ILE A 101 -3.29 11.05 14.45
C ILE A 101 -4.16 12.05 13.68
N PRO A 102 -4.68 11.72 12.48
CA PRO A 102 -5.51 12.64 11.71
C PRO A 102 -6.76 13.08 12.48
N PHE A 103 -7.13 14.35 12.31
CA PHE A 103 -8.27 14.98 13.03
C PHE A 103 -9.58 14.23 12.83
N TYR A 104 -9.79 13.65 11.64
CA TYR A 104 -11.02 12.96 11.23
C TYR A 104 -11.15 11.52 11.78
N VAL A 105 -10.12 10.98 12.38
CA VAL A 105 -10.17 9.61 12.93
C VAL A 105 -11.00 9.61 14.21
N ASN A 106 -12.09 8.85 14.24
CA ASN A 106 -12.88 8.63 15.44
C ASN A 106 -12.31 7.44 16.22
N ILE A 107 -11.67 7.72 17.36
CA ILE A 107 -11.09 6.70 18.23
C ILE A 107 -11.62 6.84 19.65
N GLU A 108 -12.04 5.73 20.25
CA GLU A 108 -12.59 5.68 21.60
C GLU A 108 -11.92 4.59 22.43
N LYS A 109 -11.56 4.90 23.67
CA LYS A 109 -11.06 3.91 24.62
C LYS A 109 -12.19 3.39 25.51
N ARG A 110 -12.40 2.08 25.52
CA ARG A 110 -13.37 1.40 26.39
C ARG A 110 -12.64 0.36 27.21
N GLY A 111 -12.52 0.59 28.51
CA GLY A 111 -11.71 -0.25 29.38
C GLY A 111 -10.23 -0.21 28.96
N LYS A 112 -9.72 -1.34 28.47
CA LYS A 112 -8.33 -1.48 28.00
C LYS A 112 -8.20 -1.49 26.49
N ASP A 113 -9.31 -1.61 25.76
CA ASP A 113 -9.36 -1.71 24.31
C ASP A 113 -9.60 -0.35 23.64
N TRP A 114 -9.10 -0.20 22.42
CA TRP A 114 -9.35 0.96 21.57
C TRP A 114 -10.25 0.58 20.40
N PHE A 115 -11.20 1.43 20.08
CA PHE A 115 -12.15 1.24 18.97
C PHE A 115 -11.99 2.36 17.95
N LEU A 116 -11.90 2.00 16.67
CA LEU A 116 -12.05 2.91 15.55
C LEU A 116 -13.51 2.87 15.10
N ARG A 117 -14.11 4.07 14.94
CA ARG A 117 -15.56 4.21 14.71
C ARG A 117 -15.83 5.04 13.47
N SER A 118 -16.96 4.74 12.82
CA SER A 118 -17.53 5.62 11.79
C SER A 118 -18.10 6.90 12.40
N ASP A 119 -18.44 7.89 11.56
CA ASP A 119 -19.01 9.16 12.01
C ASP A 119 -20.41 8.99 12.64
N ASP A 120 -21.18 8.00 12.21
CA ASP A 120 -22.48 7.63 12.76
C ASP A 120 -22.39 6.66 13.95
N GLY A 121 -21.18 6.32 14.40
CA GLY A 121 -20.91 5.64 15.66
C GLY A 121 -20.87 4.12 15.61
N ILE A 122 -20.71 3.51 14.43
CA ILE A 122 -20.47 2.06 14.29
C ILE A 122 -19.01 1.76 14.66
N ASP A 123 -18.79 0.71 15.45
CA ASP A 123 -17.43 0.21 15.74
C ASP A 123 -16.91 -0.56 14.52
N LEU A 124 -15.95 0.01 13.79
CA LEU A 124 -15.38 -0.56 12.58
C LEU A 124 -14.26 -1.54 12.89
N ALA A 125 -13.44 -1.21 13.89
CA ALA A 125 -12.28 -2.00 14.26
C ALA A 125 -11.95 -1.86 15.74
N VAL A 126 -11.28 -2.86 16.30
CA VAL A 126 -10.82 -2.89 17.70
C VAL A 126 -9.33 -3.22 17.78
N MET A 127 -8.61 -2.52 18.61
CA MET A 127 -7.28 -2.92 19.09
C MET A 127 -7.40 -3.32 20.56
N ARG A 128 -7.21 -4.61 20.83
CA ARG A 128 -7.30 -5.17 22.17
C ARG A 128 -6.07 -4.88 23.00
N GLU A 129 -6.19 -4.92 24.32
CA GLU A 129 -5.03 -4.79 25.20
C GLU A 129 -3.89 -5.73 24.78
N GLY A 130 -2.68 -5.19 24.64
CA GLY A 130 -1.50 -5.94 24.23
C GLY A 130 -1.35 -6.17 22.71
N CYS A 131 -2.33 -5.77 21.90
CA CYS A 131 -2.23 -5.76 20.45
C CYS A 131 -1.62 -4.45 19.92
N LEU A 132 -1.01 -4.54 18.71
CA LEU A 132 -0.37 -3.41 18.05
C LEU A 132 -1.13 -2.97 16.79
N TYR A 133 -2.21 -3.67 16.43
CA TYR A 133 -2.99 -3.44 15.21
C TYR A 133 -4.48 -3.44 15.52
N PHE A 134 -5.24 -2.72 14.70
CA PHE A 134 -6.69 -2.80 14.70
C PHE A 134 -7.16 -3.95 13.82
N GLU A 135 -8.07 -4.75 14.33
CA GLU A 135 -8.77 -5.81 13.60
C GLU A 135 -10.20 -5.39 13.30
N GLN A 136 -10.70 -5.71 12.11
CA GLN A 136 -12.06 -5.40 11.70
C GLN A 136 -13.08 -6.18 12.56
N VAL A 137 -14.15 -5.51 12.99
CA VAL A 137 -15.24 -6.10 13.79
C VAL A 137 -16.63 -5.88 13.19
N TYR A 138 -16.74 -5.15 12.11
CA TYR A 138 -17.98 -4.87 11.42
C TYR A 138 -17.86 -5.15 9.92
N TRP A 139 -18.82 -5.89 9.37
CA TRP A 139 -18.91 -6.21 7.94
C TRP A 139 -20.32 -5.88 7.46
N PRO A 140 -20.50 -4.83 6.65
CA PRO A 140 -21.83 -4.31 6.29
C PRO A 140 -22.76 -5.34 5.65
N TRP A 141 -22.21 -6.27 4.88
CA TRP A 141 -23.00 -7.29 4.15
C TRP A 141 -22.85 -8.71 4.71
N VAL A 142 -22.39 -8.88 5.96
CA VAL A 142 -22.15 -10.22 6.54
C VAL A 142 -23.38 -11.14 6.50
N ASP A 143 -24.58 -10.59 6.65
CA ASP A 143 -25.86 -11.30 6.66
C ASP A 143 -26.66 -11.10 5.36
N VAL A 144 -26.08 -10.46 4.33
CA VAL A 144 -26.75 -10.19 3.06
C VAL A 144 -26.58 -11.38 2.11
N ASP A 145 -27.68 -11.82 1.50
CA ASP A 145 -27.68 -12.87 0.47
C ASP A 145 -27.04 -12.33 -0.82
N PRO A 146 -25.88 -12.86 -1.26
CA PRO A 146 -25.15 -12.32 -2.41
C PRO A 146 -25.91 -12.45 -3.74
N GLU A 147 -26.85 -13.42 -3.86
CA GLU A 147 -27.64 -13.59 -5.08
C GLU A 147 -28.71 -12.49 -5.23
N LYS A 148 -29.16 -11.90 -4.10
CA LYS A 148 -30.22 -10.87 -4.08
C LYS A 148 -29.66 -9.46 -4.00
N GLN A 149 -28.37 -9.31 -3.71
CA GLN A 149 -27.75 -7.98 -3.59
C GLN A 149 -27.69 -7.28 -4.95
N ASP A 150 -28.21 -6.05 -5.01
CA ASP A 150 -28.21 -5.20 -6.20
C ASP A 150 -27.12 -4.13 -6.21
N PHE A 151 -26.34 -4.04 -5.12
CA PHE A 151 -25.21 -3.13 -4.90
C PHE A 151 -25.58 -1.63 -4.93
N SER A 152 -26.86 -1.27 -4.76
CA SER A 152 -27.31 0.12 -4.75
C SER A 152 -26.81 0.91 -3.53
N ASP A 153 -26.41 0.21 -2.46
CA ASP A 153 -25.87 0.75 -1.21
C ASP A 153 -24.32 0.80 -1.17
N ILE A 154 -23.64 0.55 -2.29
CA ILE A 154 -22.19 0.40 -2.34
C ILE A 154 -21.44 1.63 -1.79
N GLU A 155 -21.89 2.84 -2.10
CA GLU A 155 -21.30 4.09 -1.62
C GLU A 155 -21.43 4.24 -0.10
N GLU A 156 -22.58 3.88 0.45
CA GLU A 156 -22.85 3.92 1.91
C GLU A 156 -21.95 2.92 2.66
N VAL A 157 -21.91 1.67 2.21
CA VAL A 157 -21.14 0.62 2.89
C VAL A 157 -19.62 0.82 2.82
N PHE A 158 -19.13 1.56 1.82
CA PHE A 158 -17.73 1.97 1.78
C PHE A 158 -17.37 2.86 2.98
N GLY A 159 -18.27 3.75 3.41
CA GLY A 159 -18.10 4.56 4.62
C GLY A 159 -18.05 3.73 5.92
N HIS A 160 -18.55 2.52 5.89
CA HIS A 160 -18.59 1.58 7.02
C HIS A 160 -17.58 0.43 6.90
N SER A 161 -16.72 0.43 5.90
CA SER A 161 -15.61 -0.52 5.78
C SER A 161 -14.36 0.02 6.46
N MET A 162 -13.68 -0.79 7.27
CA MET A 162 -12.50 -0.38 8.02
C MET A 162 -11.44 0.29 7.12
N TRP A 163 -11.08 -0.34 6.00
CA TRP A 163 -10.00 0.16 5.15
C TRP A 163 -10.39 1.38 4.32
N SER A 164 -11.61 1.46 3.81
CA SER A 164 -12.07 2.58 3.00
C SER A 164 -12.39 3.82 3.83
N SER A 165 -12.90 3.64 5.07
CA SER A 165 -13.19 4.74 5.99
C SER A 165 -11.96 5.31 6.68
N LEU A 166 -10.88 4.52 6.80
CA LEU A 166 -9.60 4.94 7.39
C LEU A 166 -8.55 5.23 6.31
N ALA A 167 -9.01 5.74 5.17
CA ALA A 167 -8.18 5.99 3.99
C ALA A 167 -6.92 6.82 4.29
N VAL A 168 -5.95 6.70 3.40
CA VAL A 168 -4.71 7.45 3.38
C VAL A 168 -4.93 8.97 3.39
N PRO A 169 -3.92 9.75 3.79
CA PRO A 169 -3.95 11.21 3.67
C PRO A 169 -4.38 11.67 2.28
N GLY A 170 -5.34 12.60 2.24
CA GLY A 170 -5.97 13.03 1.00
C GLY A 170 -7.26 12.28 0.65
N GLY A 171 -7.46 11.06 1.11
CA GLY A 171 -8.69 10.30 0.91
C GLY A 171 -9.92 10.90 1.60
N HIS A 172 -9.74 11.77 2.58
CA HIS A 172 -10.81 12.57 3.19
C HIS A 172 -11.24 13.78 2.34
N ILE A 173 -10.55 14.08 1.25
CA ILE A 173 -10.93 15.15 0.32
C ILE A 173 -11.90 14.57 -0.70
N PRO A 174 -13.18 14.99 -0.71
CA PRO A 174 -14.17 14.44 -1.62
C PRO A 174 -13.88 14.85 -3.08
N LEU A 175 -14.19 13.99 -4.05
CA LEU A 175 -13.97 14.23 -5.48
C LEU A 175 -15.06 15.17 -6.09
N THR A 176 -15.32 16.28 -5.40
CA THR A 176 -16.08 17.43 -5.90
C THR A 176 -15.14 18.34 -6.70
N ASP A 177 -15.69 19.34 -7.42
CA ASP A 177 -14.87 20.32 -8.15
C ASP A 177 -13.90 21.07 -7.22
N ASP A 178 -14.33 21.42 -6.00
CA ASP A 178 -13.48 22.06 -4.99
C ASP A 178 -12.42 21.11 -4.46
N GLY A 179 -12.81 19.88 -4.16
CA GLY A 179 -11.87 18.84 -3.71
C GLY A 179 -10.83 18.51 -4.78
N CYS A 180 -11.23 18.36 -6.04
CA CYS A 180 -10.30 18.14 -7.16
C CYS A 180 -9.31 19.31 -7.34
N ARG A 181 -9.76 20.56 -7.15
CA ARG A 181 -8.82 21.70 -7.13
C ARG A 181 -7.80 21.61 -6.01
N LYS A 182 -8.23 21.27 -4.77
CA LYS A 182 -7.34 21.09 -3.63
C LYS A 182 -6.33 19.96 -3.86
N LEU A 183 -6.79 18.85 -4.45
CA LEU A 183 -5.92 17.73 -4.82
C LEU A 183 -4.87 18.15 -5.84
N ALA A 184 -5.27 18.87 -6.91
CA ALA A 184 -4.35 19.36 -7.93
C ALA A 184 -3.32 20.35 -7.38
N GLU A 185 -3.77 21.31 -6.55
CA GLU A 185 -2.88 22.31 -5.93
C GLU A 185 -1.87 21.66 -4.98
N GLY A 186 -2.32 20.71 -4.13
CA GLY A 186 -1.45 19.97 -3.23
C GLY A 186 -0.43 19.11 -3.98
N ALA A 187 -0.88 18.36 -4.98
CA ALA A 187 -0.03 17.54 -5.83
C ALA A 187 1.03 18.36 -6.56
N LYS A 188 0.64 19.51 -7.13
CA LYS A 188 1.55 20.45 -7.77
C LYS A 188 2.61 20.98 -6.81
N LYS A 189 2.22 21.45 -5.62
CA LYS A 189 3.15 21.93 -4.59
C LYS A 189 4.13 20.85 -4.15
N LEU A 190 3.65 19.62 -3.95
CA LEU A 190 4.53 18.50 -3.63
C LEU A 190 5.53 18.24 -4.76
N ARG A 191 5.07 18.19 -6.01
CA ARG A 191 5.96 18.01 -7.17
C ARG A 191 7.04 19.08 -7.29
N GLU A 192 6.70 20.34 -7.01
CA GLU A 192 7.63 21.47 -7.02
C GLU A 192 8.63 21.47 -5.85
N SER A 193 8.33 20.74 -4.77
CA SER A 193 9.14 20.70 -3.54
C SER A 193 10.13 19.54 -3.47
N THR A 194 10.04 18.56 -4.38
CA THR A 194 10.89 17.36 -4.35
C THR A 194 11.26 16.87 -5.75
N ASP A 195 12.43 16.29 -5.87
CA ASP A 195 12.89 15.54 -7.04
C ASP A 195 12.68 14.02 -6.89
N ARG A 196 12.04 13.58 -5.80
CA ARG A 196 11.64 12.17 -5.62
C ARG A 196 10.48 11.80 -6.53
N ALA A 197 10.37 10.53 -6.88
CA ALA A 197 9.17 10.01 -7.52
C ALA A 197 7.97 10.13 -6.57
N ILE A 198 6.81 10.50 -7.11
CA ILE A 198 5.56 10.62 -6.34
C ILE A 198 4.65 9.46 -6.69
N LEU A 199 4.31 8.67 -5.67
CA LEU A 199 3.35 7.59 -5.78
C LEU A 199 2.00 8.06 -5.23
N GLY A 200 0.95 7.95 -6.04
CA GLY A 200 -0.43 8.25 -5.64
C GLY A 200 -1.22 6.98 -5.40
N VAL A 201 -1.83 6.85 -4.23
CA VAL A 201 -2.67 5.69 -3.88
C VAL A 201 -4.10 5.96 -4.33
N PHE A 202 -4.61 5.13 -5.22
CA PHE A 202 -6.02 5.15 -5.63
C PHE A 202 -6.81 4.03 -4.94
N GLY A 203 -6.26 2.84 -4.80
CA GLY A 203 -6.95 1.64 -4.29
C GLY A 203 -7.66 0.88 -5.41
N GLY A 204 -8.99 0.90 -5.45
CA GLY A 204 -9.75 0.24 -6.52
C GLY A 204 -9.79 -1.29 -6.42
N ASN A 205 -9.77 -1.82 -5.19
CA ASN A 205 -9.70 -3.24 -4.87
C ASN A 205 -10.98 -3.97 -5.28
N LEU A 206 -10.87 -4.96 -6.17
CA LEU A 206 -12.01 -5.73 -6.69
C LEU A 206 -12.26 -7.05 -5.95
N PHE A 207 -11.19 -7.66 -5.44
CA PHE A 207 -11.24 -8.93 -4.70
C PHE A 207 -11.21 -8.72 -3.18
N GLU A 208 -10.42 -7.75 -2.72
CA GLU A 208 -10.21 -7.55 -1.29
C GLU A 208 -11.39 -6.80 -0.63
N VAL A 209 -11.95 -5.79 -1.28
CA VAL A 209 -13.10 -5.05 -0.74
C VAL A 209 -14.29 -5.94 -0.44
N PRO A 210 -14.72 -6.89 -1.29
CA PRO A 210 -15.75 -7.84 -0.93
C PRO A 210 -15.50 -8.62 0.36
N GLN A 211 -14.24 -8.88 0.71
CA GLN A 211 -13.89 -9.55 1.96
C GLN A 211 -14.11 -8.64 3.17
N PHE A 212 -13.96 -7.32 3.00
CA PHE A 212 -14.28 -6.35 4.05
C PHE A 212 -15.79 -6.10 4.17
N LEU A 213 -16.57 -6.39 3.14
CA LEU A 213 -18.04 -6.22 3.16
C LEU A 213 -18.74 -7.47 3.66
N TYR A 214 -18.39 -8.67 3.16
CA TYR A 214 -19.05 -9.94 3.48
C TYR A 214 -18.33 -10.76 4.57
N ARG A 215 -17.14 -10.37 5.00
CA ARG A 215 -16.18 -11.19 5.73
C ARG A 215 -15.45 -12.18 4.82
N MET A 216 -14.15 -12.34 5.02
CA MET A 216 -13.26 -13.08 4.13
C MET A 216 -13.74 -14.53 3.88
N GLU A 217 -14.05 -15.29 4.93
CA GLU A 217 -14.46 -16.68 4.81
C GLU A 217 -15.79 -16.85 4.07
N ASN A 218 -16.71 -15.90 4.22
CA ASN A 218 -17.99 -15.91 3.49
C ASN A 218 -17.72 -15.65 2.01
N TYR A 219 -16.97 -14.57 1.68
CA TYR A 219 -16.74 -14.20 0.30
C TYR A 219 -15.98 -15.27 -0.49
N LEU A 220 -14.92 -15.86 0.10
CA LEU A 220 -14.20 -16.97 -0.53
C LEU A 220 -15.12 -18.18 -0.77
N THR A 221 -16.06 -18.43 0.14
CA THR A 221 -17.08 -19.47 -0.05
C THR A 221 -18.05 -19.12 -1.17
N TYR A 222 -18.48 -17.86 -1.25
CA TYR A 222 -19.42 -17.37 -2.29
C TYR A 222 -18.83 -17.43 -3.69
N MET A 223 -17.52 -17.25 -3.85
CA MET A 223 -16.84 -17.42 -5.14
C MET A 223 -17.08 -18.82 -5.74
N GLY A 224 -17.20 -19.86 -4.90
CA GLY A 224 -17.51 -21.21 -5.34
C GLY A 224 -19.00 -21.53 -5.45
N LEU A 225 -19.82 -20.96 -4.56
CA LEU A 225 -21.26 -21.27 -4.50
C LEU A 225 -22.10 -20.35 -5.38
N TYR A 226 -21.72 -19.07 -5.52
CA TYR A 226 -22.48 -18.02 -6.20
C TYR A 226 -21.62 -17.25 -7.21
N PRO A 227 -20.98 -17.92 -8.17
CA PRO A 227 -20.00 -17.30 -9.08
C PRO A 227 -20.56 -16.10 -9.83
N GLU A 228 -21.82 -16.17 -10.29
CA GLU A 228 -22.45 -15.06 -11.01
C GLU A 228 -22.67 -13.81 -10.13
N ALA A 229 -22.97 -14.00 -8.83
CA ALA A 229 -23.07 -12.90 -7.89
C ALA A 229 -21.72 -12.22 -7.68
N CYS A 230 -20.64 -12.98 -7.51
CA CYS A 230 -19.29 -12.45 -7.37
C CYS A 230 -18.83 -11.70 -8.62
N LYS A 231 -19.12 -12.20 -9.81
CA LYS A 231 -18.81 -11.52 -11.08
C LYS A 231 -19.59 -10.20 -11.23
N ARG A 232 -20.88 -10.18 -10.88
CA ARG A 232 -21.67 -8.94 -10.85
C ARG A 232 -21.10 -7.92 -9.86
N LEU A 233 -20.63 -8.36 -8.69
CA LEU A 233 -20.01 -7.48 -7.70
C LEU A 233 -18.71 -6.88 -8.23
N SER A 234 -17.83 -7.67 -8.85
CA SER A 234 -16.60 -7.17 -9.46
C SER A 234 -16.87 -6.10 -10.52
N GLN A 235 -17.92 -6.31 -11.34
CA GLN A 235 -18.39 -5.30 -12.29
C GLN A 235 -18.89 -4.04 -11.60
N ALA A 236 -19.76 -4.18 -10.59
CA ALA A 236 -20.34 -3.06 -9.86
C ALA A 236 -19.26 -2.21 -9.17
N LEU A 237 -18.24 -2.86 -8.57
CA LEU A 237 -17.08 -2.18 -8.00
C LEU A 237 -16.29 -1.42 -9.06
N CYS A 238 -16.01 -2.04 -10.21
CA CYS A 238 -15.31 -1.37 -11.30
C CYS A 238 -16.10 -0.14 -11.81
N ASP A 239 -17.40 -0.26 -11.96
CA ASP A 239 -18.27 0.83 -12.41
C ASP A 239 -18.39 1.94 -11.33
N PHE A 240 -18.33 1.58 -10.05
CA PHE A 240 -18.26 2.53 -8.93
C PHE A 240 -16.93 3.30 -8.89
N TYR A 241 -15.79 2.63 -9.10
CA TYR A 241 -14.47 3.26 -9.08
C TYR A 241 -14.20 4.15 -10.28
N MET A 242 -14.73 3.81 -11.45
CA MET A 242 -14.36 4.46 -12.72
C MET A 242 -14.53 5.99 -12.73
N PRO A 243 -15.68 6.57 -12.33
CA PRO A 243 -15.83 8.02 -12.28
C PRO A 243 -14.86 8.69 -11.28
N GLY A 244 -14.57 8.02 -10.18
CA GLY A 244 -13.60 8.48 -9.19
C GLY A 244 -12.17 8.49 -9.76
N LEU A 245 -11.77 7.44 -10.44
CA LEU A 245 -10.47 7.33 -11.12
C LEU A 245 -10.27 8.46 -12.14
N GLU A 246 -11.29 8.73 -12.97
CA GLU A 246 -11.23 9.79 -13.97
C GLU A 246 -11.05 11.17 -13.36
N LYS A 247 -11.84 11.50 -12.34
CA LYS A 247 -11.74 12.80 -11.64
C LYS A 247 -10.41 12.94 -10.90
N TRP A 248 -9.99 11.88 -10.21
CA TRP A 248 -8.75 11.88 -9.44
C TRP A 248 -7.53 12.05 -10.35
N LEU A 249 -7.43 11.27 -11.45
CA LEU A 249 -6.32 11.39 -12.39
C LEU A 249 -6.34 12.72 -13.15
N ALA A 250 -7.50 13.30 -13.45
CA ALA A 250 -7.57 14.64 -14.02
C ALA A 250 -6.96 15.71 -13.09
N ALA A 251 -7.08 15.50 -11.76
CA ALA A 251 -6.52 16.42 -10.77
C ALA A 251 -5.03 16.17 -10.49
N VAL A 252 -4.61 14.92 -10.29
CA VAL A 252 -3.26 14.62 -9.79
C VAL A 252 -2.33 13.96 -10.81
N GLY A 253 -2.88 13.39 -11.89
CA GLY A 253 -2.12 12.65 -12.90
C GLY A 253 -0.88 13.37 -13.45
N PRO A 254 -0.93 14.69 -13.74
CA PRO A 254 0.24 15.43 -14.20
C PRO A 254 1.41 15.53 -13.20
N TYR A 255 1.17 15.19 -11.93
CA TYR A 255 2.11 15.42 -10.83
C TYR A 255 2.64 14.14 -10.18
N ILE A 256 2.03 12.99 -10.47
CA ILE A 256 2.46 11.68 -9.96
C ILE A 256 3.27 10.91 -11.02
N ASP A 257 4.08 9.96 -10.56
CA ASP A 257 4.88 9.09 -11.42
C ASP A 257 4.35 7.64 -11.41
N VAL A 258 3.63 7.28 -10.34
CA VAL A 258 3.08 5.93 -10.13
C VAL A 258 1.67 6.06 -9.57
N ILE A 259 0.72 5.30 -10.12
CA ILE A 259 -0.60 5.08 -9.52
C ILE A 259 -0.65 3.69 -8.88
N LEU A 260 -0.98 3.63 -7.59
CA LEU A 260 -1.09 2.39 -6.85
C LEU A 260 -2.56 1.95 -6.75
N PHE A 261 -2.83 0.78 -7.30
CA PHE A 261 -4.03 0.00 -7.04
C PHE A 261 -3.76 -1.03 -5.92
N GLY A 262 -4.81 -1.52 -5.26
CA GLY A 262 -4.71 -2.57 -4.26
C GLY A 262 -5.52 -3.79 -4.67
N ASP A 263 -5.05 -4.97 -4.34
CA ASP A 263 -5.84 -6.20 -4.29
C ASP A 263 -4.97 -7.38 -3.81
N ASP A 264 -5.22 -7.89 -2.62
CA ASP A 264 -4.47 -9.02 -2.05
C ASP A 264 -4.99 -10.36 -2.60
N LEU A 265 -4.44 -10.78 -3.75
CA LEU A 265 -4.83 -12.00 -4.47
C LEU A 265 -4.16 -13.27 -3.94
N GLY A 266 -3.16 -13.14 -3.08
CA GLY A 266 -2.31 -14.25 -2.62
C GLY A 266 -2.34 -14.50 -1.12
N GLY A 267 -1.99 -15.73 -0.76
CA GLY A 267 -1.71 -16.15 0.61
C GLY A 267 -0.31 -16.77 0.71
N GLN A 268 0.03 -17.33 1.88
CA GLN A 268 1.34 -17.97 2.10
C GLN A 268 1.59 -19.17 1.16
N ASN A 269 0.54 -19.89 0.80
CA ASN A 269 0.61 -21.12 0.01
C ASN A 269 0.33 -20.92 -1.50
N GLY A 270 0.26 -19.68 -1.96
CA GLY A 270 -0.08 -19.35 -3.35
C GLY A 270 -1.33 -18.49 -3.45
N PRO A 271 -1.88 -18.31 -4.67
CA PRO A 271 -3.07 -17.50 -4.89
C PRO A 271 -4.29 -17.99 -4.10
N LEU A 272 -5.17 -17.06 -3.70
CA LEU A 272 -6.44 -17.36 -3.02
C LEU A 272 -7.53 -17.84 -3.99
N MET A 273 -7.23 -17.86 -5.28
CA MET A 273 -8.11 -18.34 -6.35
C MET A 273 -7.29 -19.02 -7.45
N SER A 274 -7.94 -19.82 -8.30
CA SER A 274 -7.27 -20.38 -9.48
C SER A 274 -7.03 -19.28 -10.54
N PRO A 275 -6.04 -19.45 -11.46
CA PRO A 275 -5.87 -18.55 -12.59
C PRO A 275 -7.12 -18.41 -13.45
N ASP A 276 -7.89 -19.48 -13.63
CA ASP A 276 -9.14 -19.44 -14.40
C ASP A 276 -10.21 -18.58 -13.72
N MET A 277 -10.35 -18.67 -12.39
CA MET A 277 -11.24 -17.78 -11.62
C MET A 277 -10.78 -16.32 -11.74
N TYR A 278 -9.48 -16.05 -11.65
CA TYR A 278 -8.97 -14.70 -11.85
C TYR A 278 -9.34 -14.15 -13.23
N ARG A 279 -9.10 -14.93 -14.29
CA ARG A 279 -9.42 -14.54 -15.68
C ARG A 279 -10.90 -14.26 -15.89
N GLU A 280 -11.77 -15.01 -15.22
CA GLU A 280 -13.22 -14.89 -15.37
C GLU A 280 -13.82 -13.77 -14.50
N TYR A 281 -13.37 -13.62 -13.23
CA TYR A 281 -14.05 -12.78 -12.25
C TYR A 281 -13.43 -11.37 -12.14
N TYR A 282 -12.10 -11.23 -12.29
CA TYR A 282 -11.37 -9.99 -11.95
C TYR A 282 -10.58 -9.40 -13.10
N LYS A 283 -9.88 -10.20 -13.90
CA LYS A 283 -9.01 -9.73 -15.00
C LYS A 283 -9.69 -8.74 -15.96
N PRO A 284 -10.96 -8.92 -16.39
CA PRO A 284 -11.63 -7.96 -17.28
C PRO A 284 -11.76 -6.57 -16.66
N TRP A 285 -12.02 -6.51 -15.34
CA TRP A 285 -12.26 -5.29 -14.61
C TRP A 285 -10.95 -4.61 -14.20
N HIS A 286 -9.94 -5.33 -13.74
CA HIS A 286 -8.58 -4.83 -13.59
C HIS A 286 -8.09 -4.21 -14.89
N SER A 287 -8.22 -4.94 -16.00
CA SER A 287 -7.81 -4.43 -17.31
C SER A 287 -8.56 -3.16 -17.72
N LYS A 288 -9.85 -3.04 -17.41
CA LYS A 288 -10.66 -1.85 -17.70
C LYS A 288 -10.15 -0.64 -16.89
N LEU A 289 -9.89 -0.80 -15.59
CA LEU A 289 -9.40 0.26 -14.71
C LEU A 289 -7.97 0.69 -15.10
N TRP A 290 -7.05 -0.26 -15.26
CA TRP A 290 -5.64 0.03 -15.55
C TRP A 290 -5.43 0.64 -16.94
N LYS A 291 -6.11 0.14 -17.95
CA LYS A 291 -6.09 0.76 -19.30
C LYS A 291 -6.67 2.16 -19.27
N ARG A 292 -7.76 2.38 -18.53
CA ARG A 292 -8.33 3.73 -18.41
C ARG A 292 -7.37 4.69 -17.70
N ALA A 293 -6.69 4.23 -16.64
CA ALA A 293 -5.67 5.03 -15.98
C ALA A 293 -4.53 5.39 -16.94
N LYS A 294 -4.07 4.44 -17.76
CA LYS A 294 -3.01 4.66 -18.76
C LYS A 294 -3.44 5.59 -19.89
N GLU A 295 -4.71 5.55 -20.32
CA GLU A 295 -5.27 6.50 -21.29
C GLU A 295 -5.28 7.94 -20.75
N LEU A 296 -5.61 8.12 -19.47
CA LEU A 296 -5.70 9.44 -18.83
C LEU A 296 -4.33 10.01 -18.43
N ALA A 297 -3.39 9.13 -18.08
CA ALA A 297 -2.04 9.50 -17.65
C ALA A 297 -1.00 8.53 -18.25
N PRO A 298 -0.64 8.68 -19.53
CA PRO A 298 0.20 7.72 -20.27
C PRO A 298 1.58 7.46 -19.66
N GLU A 299 2.16 8.47 -19.00
CA GLU A 299 3.50 8.38 -18.38
C GLU A 299 3.49 7.76 -16.98
N VAL A 300 2.31 7.61 -16.36
CA VAL A 300 2.20 7.08 -14.99
C VAL A 300 2.29 5.55 -15.02
N ASN A 301 3.15 4.98 -14.18
CA ASN A 301 3.27 3.52 -14.03
C ASN A 301 2.07 2.94 -13.29
N ILE A 302 1.53 1.84 -13.80
CA ILE A 302 0.43 1.10 -13.18
C ILE A 302 1.00 0.09 -12.18
N HIS A 303 0.80 0.35 -10.92
CA HIS A 303 1.36 -0.40 -9.80
C HIS A 303 0.28 -1.09 -8.98
N LEU A 304 0.48 -2.35 -8.59
CA LEU A 304 -0.44 -3.10 -7.73
C LEU A 304 0.22 -3.43 -6.39
N HIS A 305 -0.43 -3.06 -5.29
CA HIS A 305 -0.16 -3.70 -4.01
C HIS A 305 -0.89 -5.04 -3.98
N CYS A 306 -0.14 -6.13 -3.80
CA CYS A 306 -0.69 -7.48 -3.74
C CYS A 306 0.17 -8.37 -2.85
N CYS A 307 -0.30 -8.67 -1.65
CA CYS A 307 0.36 -9.59 -0.74
C CYS A 307 0.27 -11.05 -1.21
N GLY A 308 1.17 -11.87 -0.66
CA GLY A 308 1.15 -13.32 -0.82
C GLY A 308 1.88 -13.86 -2.04
N GLY A 309 1.74 -15.15 -2.25
CA GLY A 309 2.28 -15.87 -3.40
C GLY A 309 1.35 -15.74 -4.60
N ILE A 310 1.73 -14.95 -5.58
CA ILE A 310 0.91 -14.64 -6.77
C ILE A 310 1.55 -15.08 -8.09
N GLU A 311 2.66 -15.82 -8.03
CA GLU A 311 3.41 -16.18 -9.23
C GLU A 311 2.53 -16.74 -10.36
N PRO A 312 1.58 -17.68 -10.11
CA PRO A 312 0.71 -18.22 -11.16
C PRO A 312 -0.21 -17.20 -11.84
N LEU A 313 -0.39 -16.00 -11.23
CA LEU A 313 -1.24 -14.93 -11.75
C LEU A 313 -0.45 -13.84 -12.48
N ILE A 314 0.88 -13.76 -12.30
CA ILE A 314 1.70 -12.63 -12.79
C ILE A 314 1.54 -12.43 -14.31
N SER A 315 1.56 -13.50 -15.11
CA SER A 315 1.35 -13.37 -16.55
C SER A 315 0.00 -12.75 -16.90
N ASP A 316 -1.06 -13.17 -16.22
CA ASP A 316 -2.41 -12.63 -16.44
C ASP A 316 -2.54 -11.17 -15.97
N LEU A 317 -1.85 -10.80 -14.89
CA LEU A 317 -1.79 -9.42 -14.40
C LEU A 317 -1.07 -8.51 -15.41
N ILE A 318 0.07 -8.93 -15.95
CA ILE A 318 0.79 -8.20 -17.00
C ILE A 318 -0.11 -8.04 -18.25
N ASP A 319 -0.76 -9.10 -18.70
CA ASP A 319 -1.67 -9.05 -19.84
C ASP A 319 -2.88 -8.12 -19.61
N ALA A 320 -3.31 -7.97 -18.36
CA ALA A 320 -4.35 -7.01 -17.98
C ALA A 320 -3.88 -5.55 -18.03
N GLY A 321 -2.56 -5.30 -18.05
CA GLY A 321 -1.95 -3.97 -18.13
C GLY A 321 -1.16 -3.55 -16.89
N LEU A 322 -0.84 -4.47 -15.99
CA LEU A 322 -0.01 -4.20 -14.82
C LEU A 322 1.47 -4.07 -15.22
N GLU A 323 2.15 -3.05 -14.71
CA GLU A 323 3.56 -2.77 -15.02
C GLU A 323 4.51 -3.09 -13.86
N SER A 324 4.01 -3.00 -12.62
CA SER A 324 4.82 -3.29 -11.41
C SER A 324 3.97 -3.74 -10.23
N SER A 325 4.54 -4.43 -9.26
CA SER A 325 3.84 -4.76 -8.01
C SER A 325 4.75 -4.84 -6.80
N ASN A 326 4.14 -4.65 -5.64
CA ASN A 326 4.72 -4.86 -4.32
C ASN A 326 3.82 -5.73 -3.42
N PRO A 327 4.33 -6.25 -2.31
CA PRO A 327 5.69 -6.13 -1.75
C PRO A 327 6.67 -7.20 -2.26
N VAL A 328 6.29 -8.05 -3.21
CA VAL A 328 7.08 -9.21 -3.68
C VAL A 328 7.43 -10.12 -2.50
N GLN A 329 6.45 -10.84 -2.02
CA GLN A 329 6.56 -11.61 -0.76
C GLN A 329 7.34 -12.91 -0.96
N ILE A 330 8.67 -12.80 -1.04
CA ILE A 330 9.62 -13.87 -1.37
C ILE A 330 9.57 -15.11 -0.46
N THR A 331 8.92 -15.01 0.69
CA THR A 331 8.75 -16.13 1.63
C THR A 331 7.51 -16.98 1.34
N CYS A 332 6.70 -16.61 0.35
CA CYS A 332 5.52 -17.37 -0.07
C CYS A 332 5.86 -18.43 -1.12
N VAL A 333 5.02 -19.46 -1.21
CA VAL A 333 5.17 -20.52 -2.21
C VAL A 333 5.12 -19.93 -3.62
N GLY A 334 6.06 -20.33 -4.47
CA GLY A 334 6.18 -19.89 -5.87
C GLY A 334 6.93 -18.57 -6.07
N MET A 335 7.22 -17.82 -5.00
CA MET A 335 7.84 -16.49 -5.08
C MET A 335 9.37 -16.51 -4.99
N ASP A 336 10.02 -17.51 -5.60
CA ASP A 336 11.48 -17.58 -5.66
C ASP A 336 12.07 -16.41 -6.47
N PRO A 337 12.98 -15.58 -5.89
CA PRO A 337 13.52 -14.39 -6.53
C PRO A 337 14.17 -14.65 -7.89
N GLN A 338 14.96 -15.74 -8.00
CA GLN A 338 15.66 -16.07 -9.23
C GLN A 338 14.67 -16.43 -10.34
N HIS A 339 13.68 -17.27 -10.01
CA HIS A 339 12.61 -17.64 -10.93
C HIS A 339 11.81 -16.42 -11.41
N LEU A 340 11.40 -15.55 -10.48
CA LEU A 340 10.64 -14.34 -10.79
C LEU A 340 11.41 -13.42 -11.75
N LYS A 341 12.69 -13.12 -11.45
CA LYS A 341 13.51 -12.26 -12.31
C LYS A 341 13.74 -12.85 -13.67
N GLN A 342 14.02 -14.15 -13.77
CA GLN A 342 14.27 -14.84 -15.04
C GLN A 342 13.00 -14.92 -15.91
N THR A 343 11.83 -15.07 -15.30
CA THR A 343 10.59 -15.29 -16.04
C THR A 343 9.90 -13.99 -16.44
N TYR A 344 9.97 -12.95 -15.60
CA TYR A 344 9.16 -11.75 -15.78
C TYR A 344 9.98 -10.45 -15.83
N GLY A 345 11.27 -10.48 -15.43
CA GLY A 345 12.06 -9.28 -15.18
C GLY A 345 12.41 -8.43 -16.41
N ASP A 346 12.07 -8.86 -17.61
CA ASP A 346 12.19 -8.10 -18.87
C ASP A 346 10.96 -7.21 -19.18
N ARG A 347 9.84 -7.45 -18.49
CA ARG A 347 8.55 -6.81 -18.78
C ARG A 347 7.73 -6.46 -17.53
N PHE A 348 8.27 -6.72 -16.35
CA PHE A 348 7.59 -6.48 -15.08
C PHE A 348 8.57 -5.97 -14.02
N THR A 349 8.23 -4.87 -13.37
CA THR A 349 9.06 -4.31 -12.32
C THR A 349 8.68 -4.88 -10.95
N PHE A 350 9.67 -5.49 -10.29
CA PHE A 350 9.54 -5.93 -8.91
C PHE A 350 9.82 -4.76 -7.96
N TRP A 351 8.81 -4.38 -7.20
CA TRP A 351 8.93 -3.32 -6.22
C TRP A 351 8.84 -3.93 -4.82
N GLY A 352 9.96 -4.28 -4.26
CA GLY A 352 10.03 -4.99 -2.98
C GLY A 352 10.89 -6.26 -3.04
N GLY A 353 10.64 -7.18 -2.10
CA GLY A 353 11.45 -8.40 -1.98
C GLY A 353 12.90 -8.12 -1.57
N GLY A 354 13.22 -6.90 -1.10
CA GLY A 354 14.60 -6.47 -0.85
C GLY A 354 15.18 -6.93 0.49
N CYS A 355 14.33 -7.26 1.45
CA CYS A 355 14.75 -7.84 2.73
C CYS A 355 13.59 -8.63 3.34
N ASP A 356 13.88 -9.83 3.87
CA ASP A 356 12.91 -10.64 4.60
C ASP A 356 12.54 -9.97 5.94
N THR A 357 11.32 -9.45 6.03
CA THR A 357 10.77 -8.79 7.23
C THR A 357 10.18 -9.77 8.24
N ARG A 358 10.06 -11.05 7.88
CA ARG A 358 9.46 -12.07 8.76
C ARG A 358 10.47 -12.69 9.73
N TYR A 359 11.67 -12.97 9.24
CA TYR A 359 12.69 -13.70 10.01
C TYR A 359 14.00 -12.93 10.12
N VAL A 360 14.50 -12.36 9.02
CA VAL A 360 15.84 -11.78 8.94
C VAL A 360 15.87 -10.39 9.56
N LEU A 361 15.02 -9.48 9.12
CA LEU A 361 15.07 -8.09 9.58
C LEU A 361 14.82 -7.94 11.10
N PRO A 362 13.84 -8.62 11.72
CA PRO A 362 13.61 -8.48 13.17
C PRO A 362 14.65 -9.21 14.05
N ASN A 363 15.23 -10.33 13.58
CA ASN A 363 15.99 -11.23 14.44
C ASN A 363 17.44 -11.46 14.00
N GLY A 364 17.81 -11.06 12.79
CA GLY A 364 19.15 -11.27 12.23
C GLY A 364 20.21 -10.34 12.83
N THR A 365 21.45 -10.76 12.75
CA THR A 365 22.61 -9.89 12.94
C THR A 365 22.76 -8.91 11.76
N LYS A 366 23.52 -7.84 11.93
CA LYS A 366 23.79 -6.89 10.85
C LYS A 366 24.38 -7.56 9.61
N GLU A 367 25.28 -8.53 9.82
CA GLU A 367 25.91 -9.29 8.75
C GLU A 367 24.91 -10.17 7.99
N GLU A 368 23.99 -10.83 8.68
CA GLU A 368 22.92 -11.62 8.07
C GLU A 368 21.96 -10.75 7.27
N ILE A 369 21.59 -9.57 7.81
CA ILE A 369 20.74 -8.61 7.12
C ILE A 369 21.41 -8.09 5.86
N LYS A 370 22.68 -7.63 5.95
CA LYS A 370 23.44 -7.15 4.79
C LYS A 370 23.57 -8.24 3.74
N LYS A 371 23.89 -9.47 4.15
CA LYS A 371 23.95 -10.61 3.22
C LYS A 371 22.62 -10.86 2.52
N ASN A 372 21.51 -10.85 3.25
CA ASN A 372 20.17 -11.05 2.68
C ASN A 372 19.83 -9.96 1.65
N VAL A 373 20.11 -8.70 1.97
CA VAL A 373 19.91 -7.57 1.05
C VAL A 373 20.79 -7.70 -0.19
N HIS A 374 22.09 -7.96 -0.04
CA HIS A 374 23.00 -8.11 -1.17
C HIS A 374 22.60 -9.27 -2.09
N ASP A 375 22.21 -10.41 -1.53
CA ASP A 375 21.75 -11.56 -2.31
C ASP A 375 20.52 -11.18 -3.16
N LEU A 376 19.50 -10.53 -2.55
CA LEU A 376 18.27 -10.14 -3.23
C LEU A 376 18.47 -9.02 -4.25
N VAL A 377 19.24 -7.99 -3.91
CA VAL A 377 19.60 -6.90 -4.83
C VAL A 377 20.37 -7.45 -6.03
N SER A 378 21.32 -8.37 -5.83
CA SER A 378 22.08 -8.98 -6.92
C SER A 378 21.22 -9.78 -7.91
N ILE A 379 20.09 -10.31 -7.44
CA ILE A 379 19.13 -11.03 -8.28
C ILE A 379 18.22 -10.05 -9.03
N PHE A 380 17.61 -9.09 -8.33
CA PHE A 380 16.55 -8.27 -8.91
C PHE A 380 17.07 -7.05 -9.70
N SER A 381 18.19 -6.43 -9.32
CA SER A 381 18.62 -5.14 -9.88
C SER A 381 19.22 -5.15 -11.28
N PRO A 382 19.87 -6.23 -11.78
CA PRO A 382 20.49 -6.20 -13.10
C PRO A 382 19.48 -5.88 -14.22
N GLY A 383 19.84 -4.90 -15.06
CA GLY A 383 19.02 -4.49 -16.21
C GLY A 383 17.85 -3.57 -15.87
N GLY A 384 17.70 -3.13 -14.64
CA GLY A 384 16.52 -2.37 -14.19
C GLY A 384 15.36 -3.29 -13.84
N GLY A 385 14.12 -2.76 -13.86
CA GLY A 385 12.93 -3.52 -13.45
C GLY A 385 12.92 -3.85 -11.95
N TYR A 386 13.54 -2.99 -11.12
CA TYR A 386 13.59 -3.20 -9.68
C TYR A 386 13.61 -1.90 -8.88
N VAL A 387 12.76 -1.82 -7.86
CA VAL A 387 12.78 -0.79 -6.82
C VAL A 387 12.93 -1.49 -5.47
N PHE A 388 13.97 -1.13 -4.72
CA PHE A 388 14.19 -1.71 -3.40
C PHE A 388 13.11 -1.23 -2.43
N GLN A 389 12.50 -2.18 -1.76
CA GLN A 389 11.65 -2.05 -0.59
C GLN A 389 11.81 -3.34 0.21
N GLN A 390 11.81 -3.28 1.52
CA GLN A 390 11.67 -4.48 2.36
C GLN A 390 10.34 -5.19 2.06
N VAL A 391 10.26 -6.47 2.39
CA VAL A 391 8.99 -7.21 2.21
C VAL A 391 7.95 -6.71 3.20
N HIS A 392 7.07 -5.81 2.75
CA HIS A 392 6.02 -5.18 3.55
C HIS A 392 6.58 -4.25 4.67
N ASN A 393 5.72 -3.81 5.59
CA ASN A 393 6.05 -2.83 6.65
C ASN A 393 7.15 -3.32 7.59
N ILE A 394 7.96 -2.37 8.06
CA ILE A 394 8.84 -2.57 9.21
C ILE A 394 7.98 -2.57 10.47
N LEU A 395 7.98 -3.69 11.20
CA LEU A 395 7.15 -3.90 12.38
C LEU A 395 7.73 -3.23 13.64
N ALA A 396 6.91 -3.10 14.68
CA ALA A 396 7.22 -2.38 15.91
C ALA A 396 8.38 -2.97 16.74
N ASP A 397 8.70 -4.24 16.54
CA ASP A 397 9.76 -4.99 17.23
C ASP A 397 11.13 -4.93 16.54
N VAL A 398 11.18 -4.43 15.29
CA VAL A 398 12.44 -4.35 14.53
C VAL A 398 13.42 -3.36 15.19
N PRO A 399 14.66 -3.79 15.50
CA PRO A 399 15.67 -2.91 16.08
C PRO A 399 16.14 -1.81 15.09
N PRO A 400 16.37 -0.58 15.55
CA PRO A 400 16.83 0.52 14.69
C PRO A 400 18.13 0.22 13.95
N GLU A 401 19.07 -0.47 14.60
CA GLU A 401 20.34 -0.89 13.98
C GLU A 401 20.16 -1.87 12.82
N ASN A 402 19.12 -2.69 12.85
CA ASN A 402 18.77 -3.61 11.79
C ASN A 402 18.17 -2.85 10.59
N ILE A 403 17.32 -1.86 10.87
CA ILE A 403 16.76 -0.97 9.85
C ILE A 403 17.88 -0.24 9.10
N MET A 404 18.84 0.32 9.83
CA MET A 404 19.96 1.03 9.23
C MET A 404 20.88 0.08 8.45
N ALA A 405 21.20 -1.11 8.98
CA ALA A 405 22.00 -2.11 8.28
C ALA A 405 21.37 -2.54 6.94
N MET A 406 20.03 -2.64 6.89
CA MET A 406 19.30 -2.93 5.66
C MET A 406 19.50 -1.83 4.59
N PHE A 407 19.28 -0.56 4.95
CA PHE A 407 19.43 0.54 3.98
C PHE A 407 20.88 0.82 3.60
N GLU A 408 21.84 0.66 4.53
CA GLU A 408 23.27 0.73 4.21
C GLU A 408 23.66 -0.30 3.14
N ALA A 409 23.20 -1.55 3.30
CA ALA A 409 23.54 -2.63 2.38
C ALA A 409 23.04 -2.38 0.94
N VAL A 410 21.96 -1.63 0.75
CA VAL A 410 21.51 -1.29 -0.62
C VAL A 410 22.47 -0.37 -1.34
N ARG A 411 23.29 0.40 -0.59
CA ARG A 411 24.24 1.38 -1.13
C ARG A 411 25.66 0.85 -1.24
N GLU A 412 25.97 -0.30 -0.64
CA GLU A 412 27.26 -1.01 -0.77
C GLU A 412 27.34 -1.79 -2.09
#